data_928a03ea47586ee5d38af27bf163d6b2
#
_entry.id   928a03ea47586ee5d38af27bf163d6b2
#
_cell.length_a   1.000
_cell.length_b   1.000
_cell.length_c   1.000
_cell.angle_alpha   90.00
_cell.angle_beta   90.00
_cell.angle_gamma   90.00
#
_symmetry.space_group_name_H-M   'P 1'
#
loop_
_entity.id
_entity.type
_entity.pdbx_description
1 polymer ?
#
loop_
_entity_poly.entity_id
_entity_poly.type
_entity_poly.pdbx_seq_one_letter_code
_entity_poly.pdbx_strand_id
1 'polypeptide(L)'
;MSNSMTGGNTAAVRPAAVAGSFYPGKADALRKEVQRLLDNAGDVHPGGNVLGAMAPHAGYVYSARFSAPVFKALGACEIDTVVIIGHDLGANAPGILAVLSDVDAYETPLGQVPVDVAMVKAMRDVPGIMIHNGIHAREHSIEVQLPFLQVVKPGVKIVPAFMGEVSVENCRRFVEALEKAAGGSRLFILASTDLSHYPAYDDAIALDKTTMAIVSAMDLQGLCDRQAGKGVDAPNTQTAICAAGGVITALTFAQKHGDNEVKILARGNSGDARGGDLKSVVGYASAIFVDTRTTNAGKQPAGDAAAAAKATPNAT
;
A
#
# COMPACT_ATOMS: atom_id res chain seq x y z
N MET A 1 11.92 54.21 -1.27
CA MET A 1 10.89 53.36 -1.89
C MET A 1 11.33 51.93 -1.68
N SER A 2 10.87 51.30 -0.59
CA SER A 2 11.19 49.90 -0.25
C SER A 2 10.17 48.98 -0.95
N ASN A 3 10.65 48.23 -1.92
CA ASN A 3 9.87 47.23 -2.63
C ASN A 3 9.79 45.99 -1.75
N SER A 4 8.73 45.82 -0.97
CA SER A 4 8.44 44.59 -0.25
C SER A 4 7.94 43.56 -1.27
N MET A 5 8.86 42.73 -1.75
CA MET A 5 8.48 41.49 -2.43
C MET A 5 7.84 40.56 -1.40
N THR A 6 6.52 40.51 -1.39
CA THR A 6 5.76 39.41 -0.79
C THR A 6 6.00 38.18 -1.67
N GLY A 7 7.04 37.42 -1.34
CA GLY A 7 7.26 36.10 -1.90
C GLY A 7 6.11 35.19 -1.45
N GLY A 8 5.08 35.06 -2.29
CA GLY A 8 4.09 34.02 -2.10
C GLY A 8 4.81 32.67 -2.06
N ASN A 9 4.76 31.99 -0.94
CA ASN A 9 5.29 30.62 -0.80
C ASN A 9 4.41 29.72 -1.70
N THR A 10 4.83 29.50 -2.94
CA THR A 10 4.16 28.56 -3.83
C THR A 10 4.32 27.17 -3.24
N ALA A 11 3.21 26.48 -2.99
CA ALA A 11 3.21 25.13 -2.47
C ALA A 11 4.14 24.23 -3.32
N ALA A 12 5.03 23.49 -2.64
CA ALA A 12 5.93 22.56 -3.30
C ALA A 12 5.14 21.30 -3.68
N VAL A 13 4.91 21.09 -4.97
CA VAL A 13 4.16 19.93 -5.49
C VAL A 13 5.09 19.01 -6.24
N ARG A 14 5.04 17.72 -5.94
CA ARG A 14 5.71 16.67 -6.72
C ARG A 14 4.81 16.32 -7.92
N PRO A 15 5.22 16.65 -9.15
CA PRO A 15 4.43 16.36 -10.34
C PRO A 15 4.37 14.85 -10.62
N ALA A 16 3.34 14.39 -11.35
CA ALA A 16 3.24 13.02 -11.78
C ALA A 16 4.44 12.62 -12.67
N ALA A 17 5.13 11.52 -12.32
CA ALA A 17 6.28 11.01 -13.06
C ALA A 17 5.92 9.93 -14.09
N VAL A 18 4.85 9.15 -13.85
CA VAL A 18 4.49 7.99 -14.67
C VAL A 18 3.07 8.04 -15.24
N ALA A 19 2.41 9.20 -15.18
CA ALA A 19 1.13 9.41 -15.83
C ALA A 19 1.24 9.25 -17.36
N GLY A 20 0.33 8.48 -17.96
CA GLY A 20 0.35 8.15 -19.40
C GLY A 20 1.24 6.96 -19.76
N SER A 21 2.06 6.46 -18.84
CA SER A 21 2.88 5.26 -19.04
C SER A 21 2.47 4.10 -18.13
N PHE A 22 2.37 4.32 -16.81
CA PHE A 22 1.94 3.28 -15.86
C PHE A 22 0.42 3.25 -15.66
N TYR A 23 -0.24 4.36 -15.84
CA TYR A 23 -1.69 4.52 -15.75
C TYR A 23 -2.18 5.60 -16.72
N PRO A 24 -3.49 5.69 -17.05
CA PRO A 24 -4.01 6.67 -17.99
C PRO A 24 -3.64 8.12 -17.62
N GLY A 25 -3.05 8.86 -18.56
CA GLY A 25 -2.59 10.24 -18.36
C GLY A 25 -3.71 11.30 -18.40
N LYS A 26 -4.96 10.92 -18.72
CA LYS A 26 -6.11 11.82 -18.73
C LYS A 26 -7.04 11.54 -17.56
N ALA A 27 -7.49 12.59 -16.85
CA ALA A 27 -8.29 12.46 -15.64
C ALA A 27 -9.54 11.56 -15.80
N ASP A 28 -10.34 11.80 -16.82
CA ASP A 28 -11.57 11.02 -17.04
C ASP A 28 -11.29 9.54 -17.35
N ALA A 29 -10.25 9.27 -18.14
CA ALA A 29 -9.85 7.90 -18.46
C ALA A 29 -9.32 7.19 -17.22
N LEU A 30 -8.51 7.88 -16.41
CA LEU A 30 -7.96 7.33 -15.17
C LEU A 30 -9.06 7.04 -14.15
N ARG A 31 -9.99 7.98 -13.94
CA ARG A 31 -11.12 7.79 -13.03
C ARG A 31 -12.00 6.60 -13.44
N LYS A 32 -12.32 6.48 -14.72
CA LYS A 32 -13.09 5.35 -15.26
C LYS A 32 -12.36 4.03 -15.06
N GLU A 33 -11.06 3.99 -15.28
CA GLU A 33 -10.25 2.76 -15.11
C GLU A 33 -10.18 2.35 -13.64
N VAL A 34 -9.90 3.29 -12.73
CA VAL A 34 -9.88 3.00 -11.28
C VAL A 34 -11.25 2.51 -10.81
N GLN A 35 -12.34 3.16 -11.22
CA GLN A 35 -13.70 2.73 -10.85
C GLN A 35 -14.00 1.33 -11.39
N ARG A 36 -13.69 1.04 -12.65
CA ARG A 36 -13.85 -0.29 -13.25
C ARG A 36 -13.09 -1.37 -12.48
N LEU A 37 -11.86 -1.08 -12.04
CA LEU A 37 -11.04 -1.99 -11.26
C LEU A 37 -11.64 -2.25 -9.88
N LEU A 38 -12.12 -1.21 -9.20
CA LEU A 38 -12.81 -1.32 -7.90
C LEU A 38 -14.12 -2.11 -8.01
N ASP A 39 -14.91 -1.88 -9.05
CA ASP A 39 -16.17 -2.59 -9.26
C ASP A 39 -15.93 -4.10 -9.51
N ASN A 40 -14.84 -4.44 -10.22
CA ASN A 40 -14.46 -5.81 -10.50
C ASN A 40 -13.74 -6.55 -9.36
N ALA A 41 -13.34 -5.83 -8.31
CA ALA A 41 -12.61 -6.43 -7.16
C ALA A 41 -13.47 -7.34 -6.28
N GLY A 42 -14.78 -7.46 -6.55
CA GLY A 42 -15.70 -8.19 -5.68
C GLY A 42 -15.88 -7.53 -4.30
N ASP A 43 -16.58 -8.19 -3.41
CA ASP A 43 -16.74 -7.69 -2.04
C ASP A 43 -15.58 -8.16 -1.16
N VAL A 44 -15.03 -7.22 -0.39
CA VAL A 44 -13.97 -7.51 0.57
C VAL A 44 -14.57 -7.39 1.97
N HIS A 45 -14.54 -8.52 2.70
CA HIS A 45 -15.02 -8.60 4.08
C HIS A 45 -13.84 -8.80 5.03
N PRO A 46 -13.27 -7.72 5.60
CA PRO A 46 -12.10 -7.83 6.47
C PRO A 46 -12.34 -8.67 7.72
N GLY A 47 -13.56 -8.62 8.28
CA GLY A 47 -13.89 -9.32 9.52
C GLY A 47 -13.22 -8.73 10.77
N GLY A 48 -12.69 -7.52 10.67
CA GLY A 48 -12.04 -6.78 11.74
C GLY A 48 -11.55 -5.41 11.26
N ASN A 49 -10.79 -4.73 12.11
CA ASN A 49 -10.21 -3.44 11.77
C ASN A 49 -8.95 -3.63 10.91
N VAL A 50 -8.90 -3.03 9.73
CA VAL A 50 -7.73 -3.12 8.83
C VAL A 50 -6.71 -2.07 9.24
N LEU A 51 -5.53 -2.53 9.66
CA LEU A 51 -4.44 -1.68 10.16
C LEU A 51 -3.43 -1.31 9.07
N GLY A 52 -3.33 -2.14 8.04
CA GLY A 52 -2.41 -1.94 6.94
C GLY A 52 -2.63 -2.95 5.82
N ALA A 53 -1.84 -2.81 4.77
CA ALA A 53 -1.93 -3.67 3.61
C ALA A 53 -0.63 -3.73 2.82
N MET A 54 -0.54 -4.68 1.89
CA MET A 54 0.42 -4.67 0.79
C MET A 54 -0.31 -4.68 -0.55
N ALA A 55 0.21 -3.95 -1.53
CA ALA A 55 -0.32 -3.85 -2.89
C ALA A 55 0.80 -3.71 -3.90
N PRO A 56 0.69 -4.32 -5.11
CA PRO A 56 1.70 -4.22 -6.15
C PRO A 56 1.73 -2.83 -6.81
N HIS A 57 2.88 -2.51 -7.47
CA HIS A 57 3.13 -1.19 -8.04
C HIS A 57 3.59 -1.18 -9.49
N ALA A 58 3.45 -2.28 -10.21
CA ALA A 58 3.65 -2.27 -11.65
C ALA A 58 2.59 -1.43 -12.37
N GLY A 59 2.76 -1.22 -13.69
CA GLY A 59 1.77 -0.52 -14.50
C GLY A 59 0.38 -1.15 -14.42
N TYR A 60 -0.67 -0.34 -14.49
CA TYR A 60 -2.06 -0.73 -14.24
C TYR A 60 -2.54 -1.90 -15.08
N VAL A 61 -2.08 -2.01 -16.33
CA VAL A 61 -2.42 -3.14 -17.22
C VAL A 61 -2.00 -4.50 -16.67
N TYR A 62 -0.98 -4.52 -15.79
CA TYR A 62 -0.44 -5.73 -15.18
C TYR A 62 -0.96 -5.96 -13.77
N SER A 63 -0.83 -4.97 -12.89
CA SER A 63 -0.93 -5.18 -11.44
C SER A 63 -2.17 -4.56 -10.78
N ALA A 64 -2.81 -3.55 -11.38
CA ALA A 64 -3.86 -2.78 -10.70
C ALA A 64 -5.08 -3.62 -10.27
N ARG A 65 -5.41 -4.68 -11.01
CA ARG A 65 -6.48 -5.62 -10.62
C ARG A 65 -6.21 -6.33 -9.30
N PHE A 66 -4.92 -6.51 -8.96
CA PHE A 66 -4.52 -7.11 -7.68
C PHE A 66 -4.51 -6.07 -6.56
N SER A 67 -4.28 -4.78 -6.88
CA SER A 67 -4.31 -3.68 -5.90
C SER A 67 -5.74 -3.29 -5.52
N ALA A 68 -6.68 -3.34 -6.45
CA ALA A 68 -8.05 -2.84 -6.26
C ALA A 68 -8.77 -3.41 -5.02
N PRO A 69 -8.67 -4.71 -4.64
CA PRO A 69 -9.30 -5.24 -3.43
C PRO A 69 -8.79 -4.57 -2.14
N VAL A 70 -7.49 -4.20 -2.08
CA VAL A 70 -6.91 -3.48 -0.94
C VAL A 70 -7.57 -2.11 -0.79
N PHE A 71 -7.71 -1.36 -1.89
CA PHE A 71 -8.32 -0.03 -1.84
C PHE A 71 -9.81 -0.09 -1.54
N LYS A 72 -10.51 -1.15 -1.95
CA LYS A 72 -11.89 -1.39 -1.55
C LYS A 72 -12.02 -1.58 -0.04
N ALA A 73 -11.12 -2.37 0.58
CA ALA A 73 -11.04 -2.52 2.02
C ALA A 73 -10.69 -1.21 2.72
N LEU A 74 -9.65 -0.51 2.23
CA LEU A 74 -9.19 0.77 2.78
C LEU A 74 -10.30 1.85 2.71
N GLY A 75 -11.10 1.86 1.66
CA GLY A 75 -12.24 2.77 1.51
C GLY A 75 -13.23 2.73 2.67
N ALA A 76 -13.39 1.60 3.33
CA ALA A 76 -14.27 1.42 4.48
C ALA A 76 -13.63 1.78 5.83
N CYS A 77 -12.30 2.00 5.88
CA CYS A 77 -11.58 2.29 7.12
C CYS A 77 -11.73 3.76 7.53
N GLU A 78 -11.74 4.01 8.85
CA GLU A 78 -11.62 5.36 9.38
C GLU A 78 -10.14 5.69 9.61
N ILE A 79 -9.55 6.48 8.71
CA ILE A 79 -8.13 6.83 8.70
C ILE A 79 -7.94 8.32 8.44
N ASP A 80 -6.90 8.88 9.05
CA ASP A 80 -6.54 10.30 8.91
C ASP A 80 -5.33 10.45 7.99
N THR A 81 -4.38 9.50 8.05
CA THR A 81 -3.17 9.53 7.23
C THR A 81 -2.78 8.12 6.76
N VAL A 82 -2.45 7.99 5.48
CA VAL A 82 -1.88 6.76 4.89
C VAL A 82 -0.37 6.92 4.76
N VAL A 83 0.39 6.10 5.47
CA VAL A 83 1.83 5.98 5.26
C VAL A 83 2.04 5.03 4.09
N ILE A 84 2.55 5.54 2.97
CA ILE A 84 2.84 4.71 1.79
C ILE A 84 4.35 4.46 1.74
N ILE A 85 4.73 3.20 1.91
CA ILE A 85 6.13 2.79 1.86
C ILE A 85 6.39 2.13 0.52
N GLY A 86 7.14 2.82 -0.34
CA GLY A 86 7.49 2.37 -1.67
C GLY A 86 8.72 1.46 -1.70
N HIS A 87 9.29 1.34 -2.88
CA HIS A 87 10.45 0.47 -3.15
C HIS A 87 11.63 0.82 -2.24
N ASP A 88 12.26 -0.19 -1.65
CA ASP A 88 13.40 0.01 -0.74
C ASP A 88 14.61 0.58 -1.49
N LEU A 89 15.41 1.40 -0.80
CA LEU A 89 16.62 2.01 -1.39
C LEU A 89 17.77 1.00 -1.60
N GLY A 90 17.53 -0.26 -1.20
CA GLY A 90 18.46 -1.37 -1.35
C GLY A 90 19.59 -1.39 -0.30
N ALA A 91 20.48 -2.39 -0.43
CA ALA A 91 21.57 -2.63 0.52
C ALA A 91 22.63 -1.51 0.60
N ASN A 92 22.51 -0.47 -0.23
CA ASN A 92 23.49 0.62 -0.33
C ASN A 92 23.13 1.87 0.50
N ALA A 93 22.18 1.76 1.43
CA ALA A 93 21.77 2.87 2.30
C ALA A 93 22.06 2.59 3.79
N PRO A 94 23.31 2.20 4.17
CA PRO A 94 23.63 1.88 5.57
C PRO A 94 23.44 3.13 6.45
N GLY A 95 22.86 2.93 7.62
CA GLY A 95 22.59 4.00 8.59
C GLY A 95 21.37 4.87 8.24
N ILE A 96 20.74 4.68 7.07
CA ILE A 96 19.48 5.34 6.72
C ILE A 96 18.32 4.48 7.21
N LEU A 97 17.47 5.05 8.07
CA LEU A 97 16.26 4.40 8.53
C LEU A 97 15.15 4.49 7.49
N ALA A 98 14.83 5.71 7.09
CA ALA A 98 13.83 5.97 6.05
C ALA A 98 14.13 7.31 5.33
N VAL A 99 13.69 7.41 4.08
CA VAL A 99 13.70 8.65 3.29
C VAL A 99 12.28 9.12 3.08
N LEU A 100 11.98 10.31 3.53
CA LEU A 100 10.66 10.95 3.46
C LEU A 100 10.68 12.13 2.48
N SER A 101 9.49 12.58 2.09
CA SER A 101 9.30 13.80 1.31
C SER A 101 8.44 14.79 2.09
N ASP A 102 8.84 16.05 2.14
CA ASP A 102 8.11 17.14 2.78
C ASP A 102 7.52 18.15 1.78
N VAL A 103 7.31 17.74 0.53
CA VAL A 103 6.49 18.51 -0.42
C VAL A 103 5.07 18.64 0.11
N ASP A 104 4.35 19.69 -0.30
CA ASP A 104 2.98 19.90 0.19
C ASP A 104 1.98 18.90 -0.39
N ALA A 105 2.22 18.41 -1.62
CA ALA A 105 1.36 17.44 -2.29
C ALA A 105 2.08 16.63 -3.36
N TYR A 106 1.51 15.46 -3.68
CA TYR A 106 1.79 14.69 -4.90
C TYR A 106 0.69 14.92 -5.92
N GLU A 107 1.06 15.10 -7.18
CA GLU A 107 0.11 15.33 -8.26
C GLU A 107 -0.15 14.05 -9.06
N THR A 108 -1.41 13.85 -9.46
CA THR A 108 -1.84 12.88 -10.46
C THR A 108 -2.79 13.57 -11.44
N PRO A 109 -3.18 12.96 -12.56
CA PRO A 109 -4.24 13.52 -13.41
C PRO A 109 -5.57 13.77 -12.70
N LEU A 110 -5.82 13.13 -11.53
CA LEU A 110 -7.03 13.35 -10.73
C LEU A 110 -6.92 14.55 -9.77
N GLY A 111 -5.77 15.21 -9.72
CA GLY A 111 -5.50 16.34 -8.83
C GLY A 111 -4.42 16.01 -7.79
N GLN A 112 -4.34 16.83 -6.76
CA GLN A 112 -3.31 16.74 -5.72
C GLN A 112 -3.74 15.87 -4.56
N VAL A 113 -2.79 15.08 -4.03
CA VAL A 113 -2.91 14.32 -2.78
C VAL A 113 -2.04 15.01 -1.74
N PRO A 114 -2.60 15.53 -0.65
CA PRO A 114 -1.85 16.29 0.33
C PRO A 114 -0.89 15.38 1.12
N VAL A 115 0.33 15.87 1.36
CA VAL A 115 1.30 15.25 2.28
C VAL A 115 1.03 15.73 3.70
N ASP A 116 1.12 14.86 4.68
CA ASP A 116 1.12 15.25 6.08
C ASP A 116 2.48 15.83 6.49
N VAL A 117 2.73 17.05 6.00
CA VAL A 117 4.00 17.77 6.21
C VAL A 117 4.30 17.95 7.70
N ALA A 118 3.27 18.10 8.54
CA ALA A 118 3.45 18.23 9.98
C ALA A 118 4.02 16.94 10.57
N MET A 119 3.47 15.81 10.18
CA MET A 119 3.95 14.48 10.61
C MET A 119 5.37 14.20 10.08
N VAL A 120 5.65 14.52 8.80
CA VAL A 120 7.00 14.39 8.22
C VAL A 120 8.01 15.24 8.98
N LYS A 121 7.69 16.50 9.28
CA LYS A 121 8.58 17.41 10.03
C LYS A 121 8.82 16.96 11.47
N ALA A 122 7.83 16.35 12.12
CA ALA A 122 7.97 15.81 13.47
C ALA A 122 8.98 14.65 13.56
N MET A 123 9.24 13.97 12.44
CA MET A 123 10.22 12.88 12.36
C MET A 123 11.63 13.33 11.93
N ARG A 124 11.82 14.59 11.59
CA ARG A 124 13.10 15.12 11.04
C ARG A 124 14.33 14.82 11.90
N ASP A 125 14.18 14.88 13.21
CA ASP A 125 15.28 14.73 14.16
C ASP A 125 15.47 13.27 14.64
N VAL A 126 14.69 12.34 14.08
CA VAL A 126 14.87 10.92 14.38
C VAL A 126 16.13 10.40 13.68
N PRO A 127 17.09 9.79 14.42
CA PRO A 127 18.33 9.31 13.82
C PRO A 127 18.09 8.33 12.68
N GLY A 128 18.68 8.63 11.52
CA GLY A 128 18.56 7.84 10.30
C GLY A 128 17.37 8.24 9.40
N ILE A 129 16.45 9.09 9.84
CA ILE A 129 15.44 9.66 8.94
C ILE A 129 16.04 10.81 8.14
N MET A 130 15.85 10.74 6.82
CA MET A 130 16.26 11.76 5.86
C MET A 130 15.03 12.34 5.17
N ILE A 131 15.00 13.65 4.96
CA ILE A 131 14.01 14.29 4.07
C ILE A 131 14.71 14.62 2.76
N HIS A 132 14.27 14.01 1.66
CA HIS A 132 14.95 14.14 0.36
C HIS A 132 13.98 14.07 -0.81
N ASN A 133 13.41 15.21 -1.20
CA ASN A 133 12.42 15.31 -2.28
C ASN A 133 12.95 14.83 -3.66
N GLY A 134 14.25 14.95 -3.91
CA GLY A 134 14.87 14.51 -5.17
C GLY A 134 14.78 12.99 -5.40
N ILE A 135 14.87 12.17 -4.35
CA ILE A 135 14.68 10.70 -4.43
C ILE A 135 13.24 10.39 -4.80
N HIS A 136 12.29 11.13 -4.25
CA HIS A 136 10.87 10.96 -4.52
C HIS A 136 10.44 11.51 -5.90
N ALA A 137 11.24 12.35 -6.56
CA ALA A 137 10.82 13.09 -7.75
C ALA A 137 10.47 12.20 -8.95
N ARG A 138 11.14 11.05 -9.12
CA ARG A 138 10.98 10.15 -10.27
C ARG A 138 10.52 8.74 -9.90
N GLU A 139 10.16 8.54 -8.64
CA GLU A 139 9.66 7.23 -8.21
C GLU A 139 8.25 6.97 -8.76
N HIS A 140 7.86 5.70 -8.82
CA HIS A 140 6.55 5.28 -9.30
C HIS A 140 5.77 4.45 -8.27
N SER A 141 6.50 3.82 -7.34
CA SER A 141 5.92 2.84 -6.42
C SER A 141 4.88 3.43 -5.47
N ILE A 142 5.08 4.68 -5.04
CA ILE A 142 4.09 5.43 -4.26
C ILE A 142 3.03 6.03 -5.20
N GLU A 143 3.46 6.61 -6.33
CA GLU A 143 2.58 7.35 -7.24
C GLU A 143 1.44 6.49 -7.78
N VAL A 144 1.70 5.24 -8.18
CA VAL A 144 0.65 4.37 -8.76
C VAL A 144 -0.46 4.00 -7.77
N GLN A 145 -0.23 4.16 -6.47
CA GLN A 145 -1.24 3.93 -5.43
C GLN A 145 -2.22 5.12 -5.30
N LEU A 146 -1.77 6.32 -5.66
CA LEU A 146 -2.49 7.56 -5.39
C LEU A 146 -3.84 7.67 -6.12
N PRO A 147 -4.00 7.29 -7.40
CA PRO A 147 -5.30 7.39 -8.06
C PRO A 147 -6.39 6.55 -7.40
N PHE A 148 -6.05 5.36 -6.90
CA PHE A 148 -6.99 4.57 -6.10
C PHE A 148 -7.37 5.30 -4.82
N LEU A 149 -6.38 5.83 -4.10
CA LEU A 149 -6.59 6.55 -2.85
C LEU A 149 -7.49 7.78 -3.04
N GLN A 150 -7.26 8.53 -4.12
CA GLN A 150 -8.09 9.71 -4.47
C GLN A 150 -9.56 9.36 -4.74
N VAL A 151 -9.84 8.15 -5.25
CA VAL A 151 -11.21 7.70 -5.52
C VAL A 151 -11.89 7.20 -4.24
N VAL A 152 -11.19 6.39 -3.41
CA VAL A 152 -11.80 5.75 -2.25
C VAL A 152 -11.75 6.59 -0.97
N LYS A 153 -10.79 7.51 -0.85
CA LYS A 153 -10.55 8.41 0.31
C LYS A 153 -10.15 9.81 -0.12
N PRO A 154 -11.04 10.56 -0.77
CA PRO A 154 -10.74 11.94 -1.21
C PRO A 154 -10.24 12.80 -0.05
N GLY A 155 -9.11 13.47 -0.25
CA GLY A 155 -8.54 14.40 0.73
C GLY A 155 -7.76 13.76 1.88
N VAL A 156 -7.62 12.43 1.92
CA VAL A 156 -6.75 11.78 2.91
C VAL A 156 -5.31 12.25 2.70
N LYS A 157 -4.60 12.46 3.80
CA LYS A 157 -3.17 12.82 3.75
C LYS A 157 -2.30 11.60 3.58
N ILE A 158 -1.10 11.79 3.01
CA ILE A 158 -0.11 10.73 2.90
C ILE A 158 1.20 11.10 3.61
N VAL A 159 1.92 10.08 4.07
CA VAL A 159 3.35 10.17 4.40
C VAL A 159 4.08 9.27 3.40
N PRO A 160 4.74 9.86 2.38
CA PRO A 160 5.51 9.08 1.40
C PRO A 160 6.86 8.71 2.02
N ALA A 161 7.21 7.42 1.96
CA ALA A 161 8.44 6.89 2.56
C ALA A 161 9.10 5.81 1.70
N PHE A 162 10.42 5.71 1.82
CA PHE A 162 11.24 4.56 1.41
C PHE A 162 12.01 4.05 2.60
N MET A 163 12.07 2.74 2.78
CA MET A 163 13.00 2.17 3.75
C MET A 163 14.43 2.30 3.25
N GLY A 164 15.34 2.62 4.15
CA GLY A 164 16.76 2.61 3.89
C GLY A 164 17.36 1.22 4.11
N GLU A 165 18.08 1.03 5.21
CA GLU A 165 18.60 -0.28 5.62
C GLU A 165 17.49 -1.13 6.21
N VAL A 166 17.09 -2.19 5.50
CA VAL A 166 15.99 -3.07 5.91
C VAL A 166 16.44 -4.08 6.95
N SER A 167 15.88 -3.97 8.13
CA SER A 167 15.98 -4.95 9.22
C SER A 167 14.71 -4.88 10.09
N VAL A 168 14.43 -5.93 10.83
CA VAL A 168 13.30 -5.94 11.78
C VAL A 168 13.40 -4.78 12.77
N GLU A 169 14.62 -4.51 13.26
CA GLU A 169 14.87 -3.43 14.22
C GLU A 169 14.62 -2.05 13.60
N ASN A 170 15.11 -1.80 12.39
CA ASN A 170 14.87 -0.51 11.72
C ASN A 170 13.39 -0.31 11.39
N CYS A 171 12.69 -1.34 10.94
CA CYS A 171 11.24 -1.24 10.71
C CYS A 171 10.48 -0.95 12.01
N ARG A 172 10.87 -1.55 13.15
CA ARG A 172 10.30 -1.25 14.46
C ARG A 172 10.56 0.22 14.87
N ARG A 173 11.79 0.70 14.75
CA ARG A 173 12.15 2.10 15.02
C ARG A 173 11.36 3.08 14.15
N PHE A 174 11.12 2.72 12.89
CA PHE A 174 10.32 3.56 12.01
C PHE A 174 8.84 3.59 12.44
N VAL A 175 8.26 2.46 12.83
CA VAL A 175 6.90 2.42 13.41
C VAL A 175 6.81 3.31 14.65
N GLU A 176 7.77 3.24 15.57
CA GLU A 176 7.80 4.10 16.77
C GLU A 176 7.86 5.59 16.42
N ALA A 177 8.66 5.95 15.40
CA ALA A 177 8.74 7.32 14.92
C ALA A 177 7.42 7.80 14.31
N LEU A 178 6.76 6.94 13.50
CA LEU A 178 5.46 7.22 12.90
C LEU A 178 4.38 7.46 13.97
N GLU A 179 4.29 6.58 14.96
CA GLU A 179 3.29 6.69 16.04
C GLU A 179 3.49 7.95 16.88
N LYS A 180 4.73 8.25 17.23
CA LYS A 180 5.07 9.47 17.96
C LYS A 180 4.69 10.73 17.17
N ALA A 181 4.98 10.72 15.86
CA ALA A 181 4.66 11.85 14.99
C ALA A 181 3.16 11.98 14.69
N ALA A 182 2.42 10.87 14.69
CA ALA A 182 0.99 10.85 14.47
C ALA A 182 0.17 11.54 15.56
N GLY A 183 0.69 11.57 16.82
CA GLY A 183 0.05 12.29 17.92
C GLY A 183 -1.40 11.88 18.21
N GLY A 184 -1.78 10.63 17.89
CA GLY A 184 -3.12 10.11 18.04
C GLY A 184 -3.96 10.06 16.75
N SER A 185 -3.45 10.53 15.62
CA SER A 185 -4.06 10.35 14.30
C SER A 185 -4.10 8.87 13.94
N ARG A 186 -5.20 8.45 13.29
CA ARG A 186 -5.37 7.06 12.85
C ARG A 186 -4.54 6.82 11.59
N LEU A 187 -3.54 5.97 11.73
CA LEU A 187 -2.65 5.59 10.64
C LEU A 187 -3.14 4.33 9.92
N PHE A 188 -2.88 4.29 8.63
CA PHE A 188 -2.91 3.08 7.81
C PHE A 188 -1.56 2.94 7.12
N ILE A 189 -0.92 1.77 7.22
CA ILE A 189 0.38 1.56 6.57
C ILE A 189 0.19 0.72 5.31
N LEU A 190 0.46 1.32 4.15
CA LEU A 190 0.40 0.68 2.85
C LEU A 190 1.82 0.37 2.37
N ALA A 191 2.17 -0.90 2.33
CA ALA A 191 3.38 -1.38 1.67
C ALA A 191 3.13 -1.50 0.17
N SER A 192 3.84 -0.71 -0.61
CA SER A 192 3.79 -0.77 -2.07
C SER A 192 4.92 -1.66 -2.58
N THR A 193 4.60 -2.91 -2.95
CA THR A 193 5.59 -3.93 -3.29
C THR A 193 5.09 -4.92 -4.31
N ASP A 194 5.91 -5.22 -5.31
CA ASP A 194 5.78 -6.41 -6.14
C ASP A 194 6.50 -7.60 -5.47
N LEU A 195 6.25 -8.81 -5.95
CA LEU A 195 6.92 -10.04 -5.49
C LEU A 195 8.15 -10.37 -6.36
N SER A 196 8.19 -11.58 -6.93
CA SER A 196 9.35 -12.03 -7.72
C SER A 196 9.52 -11.23 -9.01
N HIS A 197 10.77 -10.94 -9.38
CA HIS A 197 11.09 -10.29 -10.65
C HIS A 197 11.89 -11.21 -11.53
N TYR A 198 11.36 -11.43 -12.75
CA TYR A 198 11.97 -12.05 -13.93
C TYR A 198 12.17 -13.57 -13.94
N PRO A 199 11.72 -14.39 -12.97
CA PRO A 199 11.68 -15.82 -13.18
C PRO A 199 10.70 -16.20 -14.30
N ALA A 200 10.74 -17.46 -14.75
CA ALA A 200 9.71 -18.00 -15.58
C ALA A 200 8.36 -18.12 -14.84
N TYR A 201 7.26 -18.22 -15.57
CA TYR A 201 5.89 -18.17 -15.02
C TYR A 201 5.65 -19.16 -13.87
N ASP A 202 5.99 -20.44 -14.07
CA ASP A 202 5.77 -21.49 -13.05
C ASP A 202 6.69 -21.31 -11.84
N ASP A 203 7.94 -20.88 -12.07
CA ASP A 203 8.90 -20.56 -11.01
C ASP A 203 8.41 -19.38 -10.17
N ALA A 204 7.83 -18.35 -10.81
CA ALA A 204 7.22 -17.22 -10.11
C ALA A 204 6.09 -17.67 -9.19
N ILE A 205 5.19 -18.54 -9.67
CA ILE A 205 4.08 -19.07 -8.87
C ILE A 205 4.60 -19.79 -7.61
N ALA A 206 5.62 -20.66 -7.76
CA ALA A 206 6.20 -21.40 -6.64
C ALA A 206 6.91 -20.50 -5.64
N LEU A 207 7.71 -19.55 -6.15
CA LEU A 207 8.47 -18.60 -5.36
C LEU A 207 7.55 -17.65 -4.57
N ASP A 208 6.57 -17.08 -5.24
CA ASP A 208 5.61 -16.12 -4.66
C ASP A 208 4.70 -16.81 -3.63
N LYS A 209 4.33 -18.06 -3.85
CA LYS A 209 3.61 -18.86 -2.85
C LYS A 209 4.41 -18.98 -1.55
N THR A 210 5.71 -19.22 -1.64
CA THR A 210 6.59 -19.29 -0.47
C THR A 210 6.75 -17.94 0.22
N THR A 211 6.94 -16.86 -0.54
CA THR A 211 7.01 -15.50 -0.01
C THR A 211 5.72 -15.11 0.71
N MET A 212 4.56 -15.41 0.12
CA MET A 212 3.27 -15.13 0.75
C MET A 212 2.98 -16.01 1.98
N ALA A 213 3.55 -17.21 2.07
CA ALA A 213 3.48 -18.01 3.30
C ALA A 213 4.26 -17.34 4.45
N ILE A 214 5.42 -16.75 4.18
CA ILE A 214 6.20 -15.95 5.14
C ILE A 214 5.40 -14.72 5.60
N VAL A 215 4.78 -13.99 4.65
CA VAL A 215 3.90 -12.84 4.97
C VAL A 215 2.73 -13.29 5.85
N SER A 216 2.05 -14.40 5.50
CA SER A 216 0.90 -14.92 6.25
C SER A 216 1.26 -15.38 7.65
N ALA A 217 2.48 -15.90 7.83
CA ALA A 217 3.03 -16.27 9.14
C ALA A 217 3.50 -15.06 9.96
N MET A 218 3.47 -13.86 9.36
CA MET A 218 4.04 -12.63 9.94
C MET A 218 5.49 -12.78 10.39
N ASP A 219 6.26 -13.60 9.65
CA ASP A 219 7.67 -13.86 9.93
C ASP A 219 8.54 -12.70 9.37
N LEU A 220 8.76 -11.71 10.23
CA LEU A 220 9.51 -10.50 9.88
C LEU A 220 10.95 -10.80 9.49
N GLN A 221 11.60 -11.76 10.17
CA GLN A 221 12.98 -12.15 9.84
C GLN A 221 13.03 -12.92 8.54
N GLY A 222 12.06 -13.79 8.28
CA GLY A 222 11.92 -14.49 7.01
C GLY A 222 11.76 -13.53 5.83
N LEU A 223 11.09 -12.39 6.00
CA LEU A 223 10.99 -11.35 4.98
C LEU A 223 12.33 -10.64 4.74
N CYS A 224 13.10 -10.33 5.79
CA CYS A 224 14.46 -9.81 5.64
C CYS A 224 15.36 -10.79 4.88
N ASP A 225 15.28 -12.07 5.22
CA ASP A 225 16.05 -13.14 4.58
C ASP A 225 15.64 -13.29 3.10
N ARG A 226 14.35 -13.16 2.80
CA ARG A 226 13.81 -13.21 1.45
C ARG A 226 14.29 -12.05 0.58
N GLN A 227 14.31 -10.83 1.11
CA GLN A 227 14.88 -9.67 0.43
C GLN A 227 16.38 -9.81 0.18
N ALA A 228 17.09 -10.44 1.12
CA ALA A 228 18.51 -10.76 0.95
C ALA A 228 18.80 -11.92 0.00
N GLY A 229 17.76 -12.46 -0.68
CA GLY A 229 17.89 -13.55 -1.65
C GLY A 229 17.98 -14.95 -1.03
N LYS A 230 17.81 -15.12 0.28
CA LYS A 230 17.84 -16.44 0.89
C LYS A 230 16.61 -17.27 0.52
N GLY A 231 16.84 -18.51 0.08
CA GLY A 231 15.79 -19.43 -0.40
C GLY A 231 15.13 -18.96 -1.71
N VAL A 232 15.87 -18.21 -2.53
CA VAL A 232 15.45 -17.78 -3.88
C VAL A 232 16.22 -18.63 -4.89
N ASP A 233 15.69 -19.82 -5.19
CA ASP A 233 16.37 -20.82 -6.01
C ASP A 233 15.87 -20.86 -7.48
N ALA A 234 15.02 -19.91 -7.88
CA ALA A 234 14.49 -19.84 -9.25
C ALA A 234 15.48 -19.12 -10.19
N PRO A 235 15.78 -19.69 -11.37
CA PRO A 235 16.67 -19.05 -12.34
C PRO A 235 16.18 -17.65 -12.77
N ASN A 236 17.12 -16.78 -13.08
CA ASN A 236 16.89 -15.39 -13.54
C ASN A 236 16.12 -14.49 -12.54
N THR A 237 15.88 -14.95 -11.34
CA THR A 237 15.18 -14.15 -10.31
C THR A 237 16.09 -13.06 -9.79
N GLN A 238 15.69 -11.80 -9.98
CA GLN A 238 16.41 -10.65 -9.45
C GLN A 238 16.06 -10.37 -7.99
N THR A 239 14.80 -10.55 -7.62
CA THR A 239 14.30 -10.43 -6.25
C THR A 239 13.07 -11.32 -6.06
N ALA A 240 12.77 -11.71 -4.83
CA ALA A 240 11.53 -12.41 -4.48
C ALA A 240 10.48 -11.46 -3.84
N ILE A 241 10.89 -10.25 -3.47
CA ILE A 241 10.05 -9.17 -2.98
C ILE A 241 10.85 -7.87 -3.07
N CYS A 242 10.31 -6.86 -3.73
CA CYS A 242 11.08 -5.65 -4.06
C CYS A 242 11.08 -4.58 -2.96
N ALA A 243 10.14 -4.64 -2.01
CA ALA A 243 10.01 -3.68 -0.92
C ALA A 243 9.58 -4.38 0.39
N ALA A 244 10.41 -5.36 0.84
CA ALA A 244 10.13 -6.09 2.06
C ALA A 244 10.09 -5.17 3.29
N GLY A 245 10.89 -4.11 3.31
CA GLY A 245 10.91 -3.12 4.39
C GLY A 245 9.54 -2.49 4.64
N GLY A 246 8.80 -2.19 3.57
CA GLY A 246 7.42 -1.71 3.67
C GLY A 246 6.48 -2.74 4.29
N VAL A 247 6.57 -4.01 3.86
CA VAL A 247 5.75 -5.10 4.41
C VAL A 247 6.08 -5.37 5.87
N ILE A 248 7.37 -5.43 6.23
CA ILE A 248 7.83 -5.62 7.61
C ILE A 248 7.32 -4.48 8.51
N THR A 249 7.40 -3.23 8.03
CA THR A 249 6.89 -2.07 8.77
C THR A 249 5.37 -2.16 9.00
N ALA A 250 4.60 -2.50 7.97
CA ALA A 250 3.14 -2.64 8.08
C ALA A 250 2.73 -3.81 9.00
N LEU A 251 3.42 -4.94 8.93
CA LEU A 251 3.21 -6.08 9.83
C LEU A 251 3.63 -5.75 11.27
N THR A 252 4.75 -5.04 11.47
CA THR A 252 5.20 -4.59 12.80
C THR A 252 4.16 -3.67 13.45
N PHE A 253 3.62 -2.73 12.68
CA PHE A 253 2.54 -1.85 13.14
C PHE A 253 1.31 -2.66 13.51
N ALA A 254 0.89 -3.59 12.66
CA ALA A 254 -0.25 -4.45 12.93
C ALA A 254 -0.04 -5.28 14.21
N GLN A 255 1.09 -6.00 14.35
CA GLN A 255 1.42 -6.81 15.54
C GLN A 255 1.39 -6.01 16.85
N LYS A 256 1.72 -4.72 16.80
CA LYS A 256 1.67 -3.83 17.96
C LYS A 256 0.25 -3.45 18.36
N HIS A 257 -0.69 -3.43 17.40
CA HIS A 257 -2.03 -2.87 17.58
C HIS A 257 -3.14 -3.91 17.66
N GLY A 258 -2.86 -5.21 17.57
CA GLY A 258 -3.95 -6.19 17.68
C GLY A 258 -3.56 -7.66 17.64
N ASP A 259 -4.57 -8.51 17.72
CA ASP A 259 -4.48 -9.92 17.37
C ASP A 259 -4.71 -10.04 15.87
N ASN A 260 -3.66 -10.32 15.12
CA ASN A 260 -3.65 -10.04 13.70
C ASN A 260 -3.81 -11.30 12.85
N GLU A 261 -4.57 -11.13 11.76
CA GLU A 261 -4.68 -12.07 10.65
C GLU A 261 -4.22 -11.38 9.36
N VAL A 262 -3.46 -12.09 8.54
CA VAL A 262 -3.14 -11.69 7.17
C VAL A 262 -4.13 -12.32 6.22
N LYS A 263 -4.93 -11.49 5.54
CA LYS A 263 -5.85 -11.96 4.49
C LYS A 263 -5.30 -11.64 3.11
N ILE A 264 -4.90 -12.68 2.38
CA ILE A 264 -4.49 -12.56 0.98
C ILE A 264 -5.75 -12.31 0.15
N LEU A 265 -5.77 -11.21 -0.60
CA LEU A 265 -6.92 -10.81 -1.41
C LEU A 265 -6.80 -11.23 -2.87
N ALA A 266 -5.59 -11.13 -3.43
CA ALA A 266 -5.34 -11.53 -4.82
C ALA A 266 -3.87 -11.93 -5.01
N ARG A 267 -3.62 -12.81 -6.00
CA ARG A 267 -2.27 -13.21 -6.45
C ARG A 267 -2.26 -13.48 -7.94
N GLY A 268 -1.13 -13.25 -8.57
CA GLY A 268 -0.86 -13.55 -9.97
C GLY A 268 0.47 -12.98 -10.42
N ASN A 269 0.68 -12.84 -11.69
CA ASN A 269 1.90 -12.26 -12.25
C ASN A 269 1.64 -11.55 -13.59
N SER A 270 2.67 -10.91 -14.17
CA SER A 270 2.55 -10.16 -15.41
C SER A 270 2.24 -11.05 -16.63
N GLY A 271 2.53 -12.34 -16.58
CA GLY A 271 2.18 -13.32 -17.60
C GLY A 271 0.66 -13.55 -17.73
N ASP A 272 -0.11 -13.24 -16.67
CA ASP A 272 -1.57 -13.31 -16.69
C ASP A 272 -2.23 -12.17 -17.49
N ALA A 273 -1.46 -11.15 -17.88
CA ALA A 273 -1.96 -10.08 -18.73
C ALA A 273 -2.11 -10.59 -20.16
N ARG A 274 -3.06 -10.00 -20.92
CA ARG A 274 -3.26 -10.40 -22.33
C ARG A 274 -1.98 -10.21 -23.14
N GLY A 275 -1.43 -11.30 -23.66
CA GLY A 275 -0.17 -11.30 -24.39
C GLY A 275 1.08 -11.20 -23.51
N GLY A 276 0.97 -11.54 -22.22
CA GLY A 276 2.09 -11.56 -21.29
C GLY A 276 3.17 -12.56 -21.70
N ASP A 277 4.43 -12.20 -21.45
CA ASP A 277 5.57 -13.10 -21.64
C ASP A 277 5.61 -14.09 -20.46
N LEU A 278 5.64 -15.39 -20.76
CA LEU A 278 5.73 -16.43 -19.74
C LEU A 278 7.18 -16.81 -19.38
N LYS A 279 8.16 -16.30 -20.12
CA LYS A 279 9.57 -16.60 -19.87
C LYS A 279 10.21 -15.71 -18.81
N SER A 280 9.62 -14.55 -18.59
CA SER A 280 10.12 -13.56 -17.65
C SER A 280 8.95 -12.74 -17.09
N VAL A 281 8.56 -13.00 -15.86
CA VAL A 281 7.37 -12.38 -15.26
C VAL A 281 7.73 -11.59 -14.00
N VAL A 282 6.81 -10.71 -13.58
CA VAL A 282 6.83 -10.06 -12.27
C VAL A 282 5.63 -10.57 -11.48
N GLY A 283 5.90 -11.06 -10.27
CA GLY A 283 4.89 -11.58 -9.36
C GLY A 283 4.14 -10.48 -8.62
N TYR A 284 2.86 -10.70 -8.39
CA TYR A 284 1.97 -9.76 -7.70
C TYR A 284 1.16 -10.45 -6.62
N ALA A 285 1.03 -9.81 -5.47
CA ALA A 285 0.06 -10.18 -4.47
C ALA A 285 -0.47 -8.93 -3.75
N SER A 286 -1.67 -9.07 -3.21
CA SER A 286 -2.21 -8.10 -2.27
C SER A 286 -2.76 -8.80 -1.04
N ALA A 287 -2.61 -8.16 0.12
CA ALA A 287 -3.09 -8.63 1.39
C ALA A 287 -3.44 -7.46 2.30
N ILE A 288 -4.36 -7.70 3.24
CA ILE A 288 -4.70 -6.79 4.34
C ILE A 288 -4.28 -7.41 5.67
N PHE A 289 -3.90 -6.55 6.62
CA PHE A 289 -3.50 -6.90 7.97
C PHE A 289 -4.60 -6.46 8.92
N VAL A 290 -5.28 -7.42 9.53
CA VAL A 290 -6.56 -7.21 10.22
C VAL A 290 -6.42 -7.50 11.70
N ASP A 291 -6.82 -6.53 12.55
CA ASP A 291 -7.03 -6.79 13.98
C ASP A 291 -8.39 -7.46 14.18
N THR A 292 -8.37 -8.73 14.60
CA THR A 292 -9.56 -9.56 14.75
C THR A 292 -10.31 -9.33 16.07
N ARG A 293 -9.73 -8.60 17.04
CA ARG A 293 -10.38 -8.26 18.31
C ARG A 293 -11.57 -7.32 18.14
N THR A 294 -11.50 -6.47 17.13
CA THR A 294 -12.56 -5.53 16.80
C THR A 294 -13.41 -6.08 15.66
N THR A 295 -14.33 -7.00 15.94
CA THR A 295 -15.43 -7.22 15.01
C THR A 295 -16.22 -5.92 14.91
N ASN A 296 -16.50 -5.43 13.69
CA ASN A 296 -17.42 -4.33 13.45
C ASN A 296 -18.82 -4.72 13.97
N ALA A 297 -19.02 -4.65 15.28
CA ALA A 297 -20.32 -4.73 15.93
C ALA A 297 -21.05 -3.40 15.69
N GLY A 298 -21.62 -3.24 14.49
CA GLY A 298 -22.40 -2.04 14.24
C GLY A 298 -22.60 -1.67 12.78
N LYS A 299 -23.05 -2.60 11.96
CA LYS A 299 -23.96 -2.37 10.80
C LYS A 299 -24.34 -3.71 10.21
N GLN A 300 -25.18 -4.45 10.93
CA GLN A 300 -26.08 -5.39 10.26
C GLN A 300 -27.04 -4.55 9.40
N PRO A 301 -27.20 -4.83 8.09
CA PRO A 301 -28.33 -4.27 7.37
C PRO A 301 -29.58 -4.72 8.08
N ALA A 302 -30.48 -3.78 8.34
CA ALA A 302 -31.81 -4.09 8.87
C ALA A 302 -32.46 -5.10 7.92
N GLY A 303 -32.41 -6.37 8.27
CA GLY A 303 -33.09 -7.43 7.58
C GLY A 303 -34.60 -7.25 7.82
N ASP A 304 -35.33 -7.30 6.72
CA ASP A 304 -36.78 -7.27 6.63
C ASP A 304 -37.45 -8.16 7.66
N ALA A 305 -37.94 -7.56 8.73
CA ALA A 305 -38.92 -8.14 9.64
C ALA A 305 -40.33 -7.74 9.18
N ALA A 306 -40.78 -8.29 8.05
CA ALA A 306 -42.17 -8.14 7.64
C ALA A 306 -42.60 -9.24 6.65
N ALA A 307 -42.72 -10.48 7.08
CA ALA A 307 -43.57 -11.49 6.43
C ALA A 307 -43.74 -12.73 7.31
N ALA A 308 -44.38 -12.59 8.48
CA ALA A 308 -44.92 -13.72 9.23
C ALA A 308 -46.15 -13.29 10.03
N ALA A 309 -47.24 -13.02 9.34
CA ALA A 309 -48.57 -13.01 9.94
C ALA A 309 -49.60 -13.22 8.83
N LYS A 310 -50.15 -14.46 8.74
CA LYS A 310 -51.51 -14.82 8.46
C LYS A 310 -51.57 -16.12 7.65
N ALA A 311 -51.71 -17.21 8.37
CA ALA A 311 -52.42 -18.37 7.91
C ALA A 311 -53.23 -18.89 9.12
N THR A 312 -54.49 -18.47 9.24
CA THR A 312 -55.52 -19.08 10.07
C THR A 312 -56.03 -20.34 9.38
N PRO A 313 -56.24 -21.44 10.11
CA PRO A 313 -56.90 -22.62 9.53
C PRO A 313 -58.40 -22.44 9.59
N ASN A 314 -59.08 -22.64 8.47
CA ASN A 314 -60.53 -22.84 8.44
C ASN A 314 -60.86 -24.33 8.67
N ALA A 315 -61.64 -24.59 9.69
CA ALA A 315 -62.31 -25.84 9.95
C ALA A 315 -63.58 -25.91 9.13
N THR A 316 -63.75 -26.98 8.42
CA THR A 316 -64.91 -27.90 8.30
C THR A 316 -64.59 -28.98 7.32
#